data_4fee156d6ae12c3e061f38942c394cd0
#
_entry.id   4fee156d6ae12c3e061f38942c394cd0
#
_cell.length_a   1.000
_cell.length_b   1.000
_cell.length_c   1.000
_cell.angle_alpha   90.00
_cell.angle_beta   90.00
_cell.angle_gamma   90.00
#
_symmetry.space_group_name_H-M   'P 1'
#
loop_
_entity.id
_entity.type
_entity.pdbx_description
1 polymer ?
#
loop_
_entity_poly.entity_id
_entity_poly.type
_entity_poly.pdbx_seq_one_letter_code
_entity_poly.pdbx_strand_id
1 'polypeptide(L)'
;MALSDPALGELADRFGISTQFYDWKGRHTQVGEQTVIAILAEFGVDASTPQRARAAAQRLRDDHWRRIVQPCVVLRAGQEGRVDVHVPAGAPVRLRIVGEDGNDHLPWQVDNWNPDRPIDGRMIGEATFGIPGNLPLGYHELIVTIGTHDADGSEADGGIHTTATSTIIVTPNRVGLPRRMGASRVWGYAA
;
A
#
# COMPACT_ATOMS: atom_id res chain seq x y z
N MET A 1 -11.13 26.44 9.68
CA MET A 1 -11.84 25.44 10.51
C MET A 1 -11.51 24.09 9.91
N ALA A 2 -11.01 23.14 10.69
CA ALA A 2 -10.87 21.76 10.20
C ALA A 2 -12.25 21.28 9.72
N LEU A 3 -12.27 20.31 8.80
CA LEU A 3 -13.53 19.68 8.37
C LEU A 3 -14.27 19.20 9.62
N SER A 4 -15.58 19.44 9.68
CA SER A 4 -16.37 19.13 10.88
C SER A 4 -16.60 17.61 11.03
N ASP A 5 -16.63 16.87 9.92
CA ASP A 5 -16.77 15.42 9.92
C ASP A 5 -15.41 14.73 9.80
N PRO A 6 -14.98 13.96 10.84
CA PRO A 6 -13.73 13.22 10.81
C PRO A 6 -13.62 12.22 9.65
N ALA A 7 -14.75 11.62 9.23
CA ALA A 7 -14.76 10.68 8.12
C ALA A 7 -14.47 11.39 6.78
N LEU A 8 -14.95 12.63 6.61
CA LEU A 8 -14.63 13.43 5.45
C LEU A 8 -13.14 13.81 5.43
N GLY A 9 -12.57 14.11 6.61
CA GLY A 9 -11.13 14.35 6.77
C GLY A 9 -10.30 13.12 6.39
N GLU A 10 -10.66 11.94 6.88
CA GLU A 10 -10.00 10.68 6.52
C GLU A 10 -10.05 10.39 5.01
N LEU A 11 -11.22 10.63 4.39
CA LEU A 11 -11.36 10.48 2.94
C LEU A 11 -10.46 11.47 2.19
N ALA A 12 -10.44 12.74 2.60
CA ALA A 12 -9.59 13.74 1.98
C ALA A 12 -8.11 13.34 2.04
N ASP A 13 -7.62 12.90 3.19
CA ASP A 13 -6.23 12.46 3.37
C ASP A 13 -5.90 11.25 2.49
N ARG A 14 -6.78 10.25 2.42
CA ARG A 14 -6.58 9.05 1.60
C ARG A 14 -6.57 9.33 0.10
N PHE A 15 -7.31 10.32 -0.36
CA PHE A 15 -7.33 10.74 -1.76
C PHE A 15 -6.34 11.87 -2.07
N GLY A 16 -5.49 12.26 -1.11
CA GLY A 16 -4.50 13.32 -1.28
C GLY A 16 -5.13 14.70 -1.52
N ILE A 17 -6.34 14.91 -1.03
CA ILE A 17 -7.04 16.19 -1.17
C ILE A 17 -6.58 17.13 -0.07
N SER A 18 -5.86 18.20 -0.45
CA SER A 18 -5.47 19.24 0.50
C SER A 18 -6.70 19.99 1.01
N THR A 19 -6.88 20.00 2.32
CA THR A 19 -7.97 20.73 2.99
C THR A 19 -7.59 22.15 3.36
N GLN A 20 -6.32 22.54 3.14
CA GLN A 20 -5.79 23.88 3.38
C GLN A 20 -4.57 24.14 2.48
N PHE A 21 -4.37 25.39 2.11
CA PHE A 21 -3.22 25.84 1.34
C PHE A 21 -2.91 27.31 1.59
N TYR A 22 -1.74 27.77 1.18
CA TYR A 22 -1.40 29.18 1.12
C TYR A 22 -1.60 29.70 -0.30
N ASP A 23 -2.37 30.80 -0.44
CA ASP A 23 -2.55 31.44 -1.74
C ASP A 23 -1.26 32.13 -2.23
N TRP A 24 -1.31 32.65 -3.45
CA TRP A 24 -0.15 33.35 -4.05
C TRP A 24 0.24 34.66 -3.31
N LYS A 25 -0.60 35.14 -2.40
CA LYS A 25 -0.29 36.26 -1.50
C LYS A 25 0.21 35.81 -0.13
N GLY A 26 0.41 34.52 0.09
CA GLY A 26 0.82 33.93 1.36
C GLY A 26 -0.30 33.87 2.41
N ARG A 27 -1.58 34.02 2.01
CA ARG A 27 -2.70 33.92 2.95
C ARG A 27 -3.13 32.48 3.09
N HIS A 28 -3.27 32.03 4.33
CA HIS A 28 -3.79 30.71 4.63
C HIS A 28 -5.26 30.62 4.21
N THR A 29 -5.57 29.65 3.40
CA THR A 29 -6.90 29.39 2.85
C THR A 29 -7.34 27.98 3.20
N GLN A 30 -8.57 27.84 3.65
CA GLN A 30 -9.18 26.54 3.94
C GLN A 30 -10.14 26.15 2.83
N VAL A 31 -10.12 24.87 2.47
CA VAL A 31 -11.04 24.28 1.48
C VAL A 31 -12.33 23.92 2.20
N GLY A 32 -13.46 24.39 1.67
CA GLY A 32 -14.77 24.11 2.24
C GLY A 32 -15.19 22.64 2.03
N GLU A 33 -16.00 22.12 2.95
CA GLU A 33 -16.51 20.74 2.90
C GLU A 33 -17.17 20.38 1.57
N GLN A 34 -17.97 21.29 1.01
CA GLN A 34 -18.64 21.08 -0.28
C GLN A 34 -17.65 20.87 -1.43
N THR A 35 -16.50 21.54 -1.40
CA THR A 35 -15.45 21.35 -2.40
C THR A 35 -14.81 19.98 -2.24
N VAL A 36 -14.53 19.55 -1.01
CA VAL A 36 -13.98 18.20 -0.73
C VAL A 36 -14.97 17.12 -1.18
N ILE A 37 -16.26 17.28 -0.87
CA ILE A 37 -17.31 16.36 -1.30
C ILE A 37 -17.40 16.29 -2.84
N ALA A 38 -17.34 17.44 -3.52
CA ALA A 38 -17.38 17.48 -4.98
C ALA A 38 -16.17 16.75 -5.60
N ILE A 39 -14.96 16.98 -5.07
CA ILE A 39 -13.76 16.29 -5.54
C ILE A 39 -13.86 14.79 -5.30
N LEU A 40 -14.33 14.35 -4.13
CA LEU A 40 -14.52 12.92 -3.83
C LEU A 40 -15.54 12.27 -4.78
N ALA A 41 -16.59 13.01 -5.17
CA ALA A 41 -17.58 12.52 -6.13
C ALA A 41 -16.96 12.24 -7.51
N GLU A 42 -15.99 13.06 -7.97
CA GLU A 42 -15.24 12.83 -9.20
C GLU A 42 -14.36 11.55 -9.13
N PHE A 43 -13.92 11.17 -7.93
CA PHE A 43 -13.27 9.87 -7.67
C PHE A 43 -14.28 8.72 -7.48
N GLY A 44 -15.57 8.94 -7.68
CA GLY A 44 -16.63 7.95 -7.50
C GLY A 44 -16.95 7.64 -6.02
N VAL A 45 -16.54 8.52 -5.11
CA VAL A 45 -16.79 8.39 -3.66
C VAL A 45 -17.93 9.27 -3.22
N ASP A 46 -19.06 8.67 -2.86
CA ASP A 46 -20.21 9.41 -2.33
C ASP A 46 -20.01 9.74 -0.84
N ALA A 47 -19.68 10.99 -0.58
CA ALA A 47 -19.55 11.58 0.75
C ALA A 47 -20.56 12.70 1.01
N SER A 48 -21.69 12.72 0.29
CA SER A 48 -22.68 13.81 0.30
C SER A 48 -23.40 14.01 1.64
N THR A 49 -23.35 13.03 2.52
CA THR A 49 -23.85 13.12 3.89
C THR A 49 -22.84 12.49 4.87
N PRO A 50 -22.87 12.86 6.17
CA PRO A 50 -22.00 12.24 7.18
C PRO A 50 -22.09 10.72 7.24
N GLN A 51 -23.28 10.15 7.05
CA GLN A 51 -23.49 8.71 7.02
C GLN A 51 -22.80 8.06 5.81
N ARG A 52 -22.91 8.68 4.64
CA ARG A 52 -22.25 8.20 3.41
C ARG A 52 -20.73 8.34 3.48
N ALA A 53 -20.23 9.44 4.02
CA ALA A 53 -18.81 9.64 4.27
C ALA A 53 -18.24 8.54 5.19
N ARG A 54 -18.92 8.25 6.31
CA ARG A 54 -18.51 7.14 7.22
C ARG A 54 -18.55 5.79 6.53
N ALA A 55 -19.61 5.50 5.76
CA ALA A 55 -19.72 4.25 5.02
C ALA A 55 -18.63 4.13 3.94
N ALA A 56 -18.29 5.22 3.25
CA ALA A 56 -17.20 5.23 2.28
C ALA A 56 -15.83 5.03 2.95
N ALA A 57 -15.54 5.73 4.05
CA ALA A 57 -14.32 5.55 4.81
C ALA A 57 -14.18 4.10 5.35
N GLN A 58 -15.27 3.51 5.84
CA GLN A 58 -15.26 2.12 6.28
C GLN A 58 -14.96 1.17 5.13
N ARG A 59 -15.63 1.33 3.97
CA ARG A 59 -15.33 0.51 2.78
C ARG A 59 -13.88 0.57 2.37
N LEU A 60 -13.27 1.76 2.36
CA LEU A 60 -11.85 1.91 2.03
C LEU A 60 -10.92 1.20 3.02
N ARG A 61 -11.26 1.23 4.32
CA ARG A 61 -10.52 0.45 5.31
C ARG A 61 -10.65 -1.06 5.08
N ASP A 62 -11.88 -1.52 4.80
CA ASP A 62 -12.14 -2.93 4.54
C ASP A 62 -11.52 -3.41 3.23
N ASP A 63 -11.51 -2.57 2.18
CA ASP A 63 -10.87 -2.87 0.89
C ASP A 63 -9.37 -3.08 1.01
N HIS A 64 -8.71 -2.38 1.93
CA HIS A 64 -7.31 -2.64 2.25
C HIS A 64 -7.12 -4.06 2.81
N TRP A 65 -8.00 -4.48 3.72
CA TRP A 65 -7.98 -5.81 4.34
C TRP A 65 -8.48 -6.94 3.45
N ARG A 66 -9.22 -6.64 2.38
CA ARG A 66 -9.63 -7.62 1.36
C ARG A 66 -8.49 -8.02 0.43
N ARG A 67 -7.48 -7.19 0.32
CA ARG A 67 -6.30 -7.49 -0.52
C ARG A 67 -5.34 -8.34 0.27
N ILE A 68 -4.93 -9.47 -0.30
CA ILE A 68 -3.91 -10.33 0.29
C ILE A 68 -2.60 -9.56 0.48
N VAL A 69 -2.20 -8.80 -0.53
CA VAL A 69 -0.97 -7.99 -0.51
C VAL A 69 -1.19 -6.73 -1.35
N GLN A 70 -0.51 -5.65 -0.99
CA GLN A 70 -0.54 -4.42 -1.80
C GLN A 70 0.05 -4.67 -3.20
N PRO A 71 -0.45 -4.01 -4.26
CA PRO A 71 -0.04 -4.32 -5.64
C PRO A 71 1.41 -3.96 -5.95
N CYS A 72 1.99 -3.03 -5.20
CA CYS A 72 3.36 -2.58 -5.41
C CYS A 72 3.99 -2.12 -4.09
N VAL A 73 5.27 -2.46 -3.90
CA VAL A 73 6.13 -1.99 -2.81
C VAL A 73 7.31 -1.26 -3.41
N VAL A 74 7.53 -0.01 -3.02
CA VAL A 74 8.68 0.78 -3.52
C VAL A 74 9.70 0.93 -2.40
N LEU A 75 10.93 0.53 -2.66
CA LEU A 75 12.05 0.56 -1.74
C LEU A 75 13.21 1.38 -2.33
N ARG A 76 14.07 1.88 -1.46
CA ARG A 76 15.35 2.46 -1.87
C ARG A 76 16.47 1.45 -1.68
N ALA A 77 17.42 1.45 -2.59
CA ALA A 77 18.59 0.58 -2.52
C ALA A 77 19.30 0.68 -1.17
N GLY A 78 19.63 -0.47 -0.59
CA GLY A 78 20.29 -0.55 0.72
C GLY A 78 19.36 -0.37 1.92
N GLN A 79 18.07 -0.20 1.73
CA GLN A 79 17.10 -0.08 2.82
C GLN A 79 16.23 -1.33 2.91
N GLU A 80 16.06 -1.82 4.12
CA GLU A 80 15.06 -2.84 4.42
C GLU A 80 13.65 -2.26 4.27
N GLY A 81 12.74 -3.10 3.81
CA GLY A 81 11.32 -2.76 3.70
C GLY A 81 10.44 -3.64 4.57
N ARG A 82 9.15 -3.34 4.54
CA ARG A 82 8.12 -4.17 5.15
C ARG A 82 6.95 -4.32 4.19
N VAL A 83 6.30 -5.47 4.28
CA VAL A 83 5.06 -5.76 3.57
C VAL A 83 4.10 -6.47 4.51
N ASP A 84 2.87 -6.01 4.52
CA ASP A 84 1.79 -6.64 5.26
C ASP A 84 0.96 -7.50 4.32
N VAL A 85 0.58 -8.67 4.82
CA VAL A 85 -0.17 -9.68 4.08
C VAL A 85 -1.42 -10.05 4.87
N HIS A 86 -2.59 -9.92 4.26
CA HIS A 86 -3.86 -10.24 4.88
C HIS A 86 -4.32 -11.63 4.46
N VAL A 87 -4.49 -12.50 5.44
CA VAL A 87 -4.82 -13.91 5.24
C VAL A 87 -5.92 -14.34 6.20
N PRO A 88 -6.65 -15.42 5.92
CA PRO A 88 -7.53 -16.00 6.94
C PRO A 88 -6.78 -16.22 8.24
N ALA A 89 -7.39 -15.82 9.37
CA ALA A 89 -6.75 -15.91 10.67
C ALA A 89 -6.21 -17.33 10.94
N GLY A 90 -4.93 -17.42 11.30
CA GLY A 90 -4.24 -18.68 11.54
C GLY A 90 -3.76 -19.44 10.30
N ALA A 91 -4.04 -18.96 9.08
CA ALA A 91 -3.54 -19.62 7.86
C ALA A 91 -2.02 -19.47 7.74
N PRO A 92 -1.27 -20.53 7.38
CA PRO A 92 0.15 -20.43 7.12
C PRO A 92 0.41 -19.61 5.87
N VAL A 93 1.40 -18.74 5.93
CA VAL A 93 1.78 -17.88 4.80
C VAL A 93 3.27 -17.94 4.56
N ARG A 94 3.66 -18.05 3.30
CA ARG A 94 5.05 -18.04 2.85
C ARG A 94 5.25 -16.99 1.78
N LEU A 95 6.37 -16.29 1.84
CA LEU A 95 6.75 -15.29 0.87
C LEU A 95 8.06 -15.66 0.20
N ARG A 96 8.14 -15.36 -1.11
CA ARG A 96 9.35 -15.46 -1.91
C ARG A 96 9.44 -14.24 -2.82
N ILE A 97 10.63 -13.71 -2.99
CA ILE A 97 10.90 -12.63 -3.94
C ILE A 97 11.76 -13.21 -5.06
N VAL A 98 11.30 -13.08 -6.29
CA VAL A 98 12.04 -13.43 -7.49
C VAL A 98 12.62 -12.16 -8.09
N GLY A 99 13.95 -12.09 -8.15
CA GLY A 99 14.67 -10.96 -8.75
C GLY A 99 14.53 -10.91 -10.27
N GLU A 100 14.75 -9.75 -10.88
CA GLU A 100 14.88 -9.62 -12.34
C GLU A 100 15.99 -10.53 -12.91
N ASP A 101 17.00 -10.81 -12.12
CA ASP A 101 18.13 -11.72 -12.44
C ASP A 101 17.78 -13.22 -12.27
N GLY A 102 16.54 -13.52 -11.87
CA GLY A 102 16.06 -14.87 -11.59
C GLY A 102 16.49 -15.46 -10.25
N ASN A 103 17.19 -14.69 -9.42
CA ASN A 103 17.59 -15.15 -8.09
C ASN A 103 16.45 -15.01 -7.08
N ASP A 104 16.35 -15.97 -6.18
CA ASP A 104 15.39 -15.94 -5.09
C ASP A 104 15.95 -15.20 -3.88
N HIS A 105 15.10 -14.34 -3.29
CA HIS A 105 15.36 -13.70 -2.02
C HIS A 105 14.24 -14.04 -1.04
N LEU A 106 14.60 -14.33 0.20
CA LEU A 106 13.63 -14.76 1.20
C LEU A 106 13.33 -13.61 2.18
N PRO A 107 12.10 -13.11 2.23
CA PRO A 107 11.61 -12.29 3.32
C PRO A 107 11.63 -13.05 4.64
N TRP A 108 11.69 -12.33 5.76
CA TRP A 108 11.57 -12.94 7.09
C TRP A 108 10.31 -12.41 7.78
N GLN A 109 9.67 -13.25 8.56
CA GLN A 109 8.49 -12.84 9.31
C GLN A 109 8.90 -11.92 10.47
N VAL A 110 8.11 -10.88 10.69
CA VAL A 110 8.26 -9.92 11.77
C VAL A 110 7.03 -10.01 12.67
N ASP A 111 7.21 -9.89 13.98
CA ASP A 111 6.10 -9.89 14.92
C ASP A 111 5.13 -8.75 14.59
N ASN A 112 3.86 -9.09 14.56
CA ASN A 112 2.75 -8.18 14.33
C ASN A 112 1.69 -8.39 15.44
N TRP A 113 1.26 -7.29 16.03
CA TRP A 113 0.29 -7.29 17.14
C TRP A 113 -1.06 -6.73 16.70
N ASN A 114 -1.29 -6.53 15.39
CA ASN A 114 -2.58 -6.09 14.88
C ASN A 114 -3.63 -7.18 15.11
N PRO A 115 -4.77 -6.83 15.72
CA PRO A 115 -5.82 -7.81 15.96
C PRO A 115 -6.49 -8.23 14.65
N ASP A 116 -6.89 -9.48 14.57
CA ASP A 116 -7.70 -10.00 13.49
C ASP A 116 -9.00 -9.19 13.32
N ARG A 117 -9.47 -9.05 12.09
CA ARG A 117 -10.67 -8.28 11.74
C ARG A 117 -11.70 -9.13 11.01
N PRO A 118 -13.00 -8.94 11.33
CA PRO A 118 -14.07 -9.55 10.55
C PRO A 118 -14.25 -8.79 9.23
N ILE A 119 -13.92 -9.43 8.12
CA ILE A 119 -14.09 -8.91 6.76
C ILE A 119 -14.97 -9.89 5.98
N ASP A 120 -16.11 -9.43 5.49
CA ASP A 120 -17.06 -10.22 4.70
C ASP A 120 -17.42 -11.58 5.36
N GLY A 121 -17.59 -11.57 6.68
CA GLY A 121 -17.97 -12.75 7.47
C GLY A 121 -16.83 -13.73 7.75
N ARG A 122 -15.57 -13.38 7.43
CA ARG A 122 -14.37 -14.16 7.75
C ARG A 122 -13.45 -13.37 8.65
N MET A 123 -12.78 -14.04 9.59
CA MET A 123 -11.71 -13.42 10.36
C MET A 123 -10.45 -13.38 9.50
N ILE A 124 -9.92 -12.19 9.28
CA ILE A 124 -8.69 -11.93 8.53
C ILE A 124 -7.63 -11.43 9.51
N GLY A 125 -6.50 -12.10 9.52
CA GLY A 125 -5.29 -11.71 10.24
C GLY A 125 -4.31 -11.01 9.31
N GLU A 126 -3.35 -10.30 9.90
CA GLU A 126 -2.27 -9.62 9.20
C GLU A 126 -0.94 -10.23 9.61
N ALA A 127 -0.16 -10.68 8.63
CA ALA A 127 1.22 -11.12 8.83
C ALA A 127 2.17 -10.09 8.22
N THR A 128 3.17 -9.65 8.97
CA THR A 128 4.17 -8.69 8.50
C THR A 128 5.46 -9.40 8.14
N PHE A 129 6.05 -9.04 7.00
CA PHE A 129 7.33 -9.56 6.55
C PHE A 129 8.32 -8.44 6.29
N GLY A 130 9.57 -8.65 6.73
CA GLY A 130 10.71 -7.84 6.38
C GLY A 130 11.22 -8.19 4.99
N ILE A 131 11.54 -7.17 4.19
CA ILE A 131 12.14 -7.32 2.86
C ILE A 131 13.62 -6.96 2.97
N PRO A 132 14.55 -7.82 2.48
CA PRO A 132 15.98 -7.58 2.61
C PRO A 132 16.43 -6.33 1.85
N GLY A 133 17.28 -5.53 2.48
CA GLY A 133 17.82 -4.30 1.89
C GLY A 133 18.90 -4.53 0.80
N ASN A 134 19.34 -5.77 0.60
CA ASN A 134 20.33 -6.13 -0.41
C ASN A 134 19.74 -6.51 -1.78
N LEU A 135 18.44 -6.26 -1.98
CA LEU A 135 17.82 -6.43 -3.31
C LEU A 135 18.52 -5.52 -4.32
N PRO A 136 18.83 -6.00 -5.53
CA PRO A 136 19.38 -5.18 -6.60
C PRO A 136 18.36 -4.10 -7.06
N LEU A 137 18.87 -3.08 -7.76
CA LEU A 137 18.00 -2.12 -8.43
C LEU A 137 17.17 -2.82 -9.48
N GLY A 138 15.90 -2.45 -9.62
CA GLY A 138 15.02 -2.98 -10.68
C GLY A 138 13.64 -3.37 -10.14
N TYR A 139 13.01 -4.26 -10.90
CA TYR A 139 11.67 -4.77 -10.62
C TYR A 139 11.77 -6.23 -10.21
N HIS A 140 11.16 -6.56 -9.09
CA HIS A 140 11.15 -7.93 -8.57
C HIS A 140 9.70 -8.36 -8.34
N GLU A 141 9.45 -9.65 -8.38
CA GLU A 141 8.14 -10.21 -8.09
C GLU A 141 8.12 -10.77 -6.66
N LEU A 142 7.21 -10.28 -5.84
CA LEU A 142 6.88 -10.87 -4.55
C LEU A 142 5.75 -11.87 -4.76
N ILE A 143 5.97 -13.11 -4.37
CA ILE A 143 5.00 -14.20 -4.44
C ILE A 143 4.59 -14.54 -3.01
N VAL A 144 3.30 -14.44 -2.73
CA VAL A 144 2.66 -14.82 -1.47
C VAL A 144 1.93 -16.12 -1.68
N THR A 145 2.24 -17.14 -0.89
CA THR A 145 1.54 -18.42 -0.90
C THR A 145 0.85 -18.63 0.44
N ILE A 146 -0.47 -18.80 0.41
CA ILE A 146 -1.30 -19.08 1.59
C ILE A 146 -1.68 -20.55 1.54
N GLY A 147 -1.30 -21.30 2.56
CA GLY A 147 -1.66 -22.70 2.71
C GLY A 147 -3.01 -22.90 3.41
N THR A 148 -3.46 -24.13 3.44
CA THR A 148 -4.57 -24.59 4.27
C THR A 148 -4.03 -25.49 5.37
N HIS A 149 -4.64 -25.44 6.56
CA HIS A 149 -4.36 -26.41 7.61
C HIS A 149 -5.32 -27.58 7.51
N ASP A 150 -4.84 -28.75 7.82
CA ASP A 150 -5.70 -29.90 8.13
C ASP A 150 -6.40 -29.68 9.50
N ALA A 151 -7.41 -30.52 9.77
CA ALA A 151 -8.21 -30.42 10.99
C ALA A 151 -7.38 -30.57 12.30
N ASP A 152 -6.17 -31.10 12.22
CA ASP A 152 -5.21 -31.24 13.33
C ASP A 152 -4.23 -30.08 13.44
N GLY A 153 -4.34 -29.05 12.55
CA GLY A 153 -3.46 -27.89 12.52
C GLY A 153 -2.13 -28.09 11.76
N SER A 154 -1.92 -29.25 11.14
CA SER A 154 -0.77 -29.47 10.25
C SER A 154 -1.00 -28.81 8.87
N GLU A 155 0.09 -28.49 8.15
CA GLU A 155 -0.06 -28.06 6.75
C GLU A 155 -0.67 -29.22 5.94
N ALA A 156 -1.81 -28.96 5.29
CA ALA A 156 -2.45 -29.96 4.45
C ALA A 156 -1.53 -30.35 3.29
N ASP A 157 -1.10 -31.61 3.28
CA ASP A 157 -0.36 -32.17 2.16
C ASP A 157 -1.30 -32.26 0.94
N GLY A 158 -1.07 -31.44 -0.08
CA GLY A 158 -1.94 -31.29 -1.24
C GLY A 158 -3.11 -30.33 -1.07
N GLY A 159 -3.13 -29.50 0.01
CA GLY A 159 -4.14 -28.46 0.21
C GLY A 159 -4.14 -27.41 -0.90
N ILE A 160 -5.29 -26.77 -1.12
CA ILE A 160 -5.43 -25.69 -2.10
C ILE A 160 -4.63 -24.48 -1.60
N HIS A 161 -3.56 -24.15 -2.30
CA HIS A 161 -2.80 -22.94 -2.04
C HIS A 161 -3.37 -21.75 -2.84
N THR A 162 -3.63 -20.66 -2.16
CA THR A 162 -3.94 -19.39 -2.82
C THR A 162 -2.64 -18.63 -3.03
N THR A 163 -2.38 -18.22 -4.26
CA THR A 163 -1.19 -17.43 -4.59
C THR A 163 -1.62 -16.00 -4.96
N ALA A 164 -0.90 -15.03 -4.43
CA ALA A 164 -1.02 -13.62 -4.82
C ALA A 164 0.36 -13.06 -5.13
N THR A 165 0.43 -12.09 -6.02
CA THR A 165 1.70 -11.45 -6.40
C THR A 165 1.67 -9.95 -6.19
N SER A 166 2.83 -9.37 -5.98
CA SER A 166 3.06 -7.93 -5.85
C SER A 166 4.38 -7.57 -6.54
N THR A 167 4.46 -6.37 -7.09
CA THR A 167 5.71 -5.87 -7.66
C THR A 167 6.52 -5.15 -6.59
N ILE A 168 7.80 -5.53 -6.43
CA ILE A 168 8.75 -4.76 -5.64
C ILE A 168 9.61 -3.94 -6.60
N ILE A 169 9.66 -2.63 -6.39
CA ILE A 169 10.50 -1.71 -7.15
C ILE A 169 11.60 -1.21 -6.24
N VAL A 170 12.85 -1.55 -6.57
CA VAL A 170 14.02 -1.03 -5.85
C VAL A 170 14.61 0.12 -6.64
N THR A 171 14.49 1.33 -6.09
CA THR A 171 14.96 2.55 -6.72
C THR A 171 16.34 2.95 -6.21
N PRO A 172 17.16 3.66 -7.01
CA PRO A 172 18.39 4.26 -6.50
C PRO A 172 18.08 5.36 -5.48
N ASN A 173 19.00 5.59 -4.56
CA ASN A 173 18.87 6.68 -3.59
C ASN A 173 18.87 8.06 -4.24
N ARG A 174 19.46 8.18 -5.43
CA ARG A 174 19.54 9.41 -6.22
C ARG A 174 19.51 9.06 -7.70
N VAL A 175 18.72 9.79 -8.46
CA VAL A 175 18.79 9.76 -9.92
C VAL A 175 20.07 10.48 -10.35
N GLY A 176 20.99 9.72 -10.95
CA GLY A 176 22.21 10.30 -11.53
C GLY A 176 21.91 11.03 -12.85
N LEU A 177 22.68 12.08 -13.12
CA LEU A 177 22.63 12.68 -14.45
C LEU A 177 23.19 11.71 -15.50
N PRO A 178 22.59 11.64 -16.70
CA PRO A 178 23.18 10.86 -17.79
C PRO A 178 24.63 11.28 -18.04
N ARG A 179 25.51 10.32 -18.33
CA ARG A 179 26.94 10.59 -18.57
C ARG A 179 27.19 11.71 -19.59
N ARG A 180 26.29 11.88 -20.59
CA ARG A 180 26.34 12.96 -21.57
C ARG A 180 26.09 14.35 -21.01
N MET A 181 25.48 14.45 -19.84
CA MET A 181 25.17 15.73 -19.19
C MET A 181 26.28 16.21 -18.27
N GLY A 182 27.26 15.39 -17.91
CA GLY A 182 28.50 15.68 -17.18
C GLY A 182 28.49 16.99 -16.40
N ALA A 183 29.51 17.82 -16.57
CA ALA A 183 29.62 19.14 -15.99
C ALA A 183 28.98 20.27 -16.84
N SER A 184 28.38 19.94 -17.96
CA SER A 184 27.77 20.92 -18.88
C SER A 184 26.40 21.36 -18.37
N ARG A 185 26.11 22.66 -18.51
CA ARG A 185 24.75 23.16 -18.31
C ARG A 185 23.89 22.68 -19.49
N VAL A 186 22.81 21.99 -19.18
CA VAL A 186 21.83 21.53 -20.16
C VAL A 186 20.48 22.17 -19.87
N TRP A 187 19.80 22.51 -20.93
CA TRP A 187 18.42 22.98 -20.86
C TRP A 187 17.60 22.32 -21.98
N GLY A 188 16.30 22.22 -21.77
CA GLY A 188 15.41 21.62 -22.74
C GLY A 188 13.97 22.10 -22.55
N TYR A 189 13.13 21.87 -23.51
CA TYR A 189 11.70 22.07 -23.45
C TYR A 189 11.04 20.78 -22.98
N ALA A 190 10.11 20.89 -22.03
CA ALA A 190 9.06 19.90 -21.81
C ALA A 190 7.85 20.39 -22.64
N ALA A 191 7.50 19.65 -23.66
CA ALA A 191 6.30 19.90 -24.48
C ALA A 191 5.15 19.02 -23.98
#